data_380986bbc7be2311311fe2cd21ea2bbc
#
_entry.id   380986bbc7be2311311fe2cd21ea2bbc
#
_cell.length_a   1.000
_cell.length_b   1.000
_cell.length_c   1.000
_cell.angle_alpha   90.00
_cell.angle_beta   90.00
_cell.angle_gamma   90.00
#
_symmetry.space_group_name_H-M   'P 1'
#
loop_
_entity.id
_entity.type
_entity.pdbx_description
1 polymer ?
#
loop_
_entity_poly.entity_id
_entity_poly.type
_entity_poly.pdbx_seq_one_letter_code
_entity_poly.pdbx_strand_id
1 'polypeptide(L)'
;SSQVFDSHGRLITTLHSDQNRLPIDINKVPANLQNAFIAAEDNRFYEHIGIDPIGILRAIVTNLTNRGIAQGGSTITQQLAKNAFLSQEQTLKRKVQEAMLALEIEHKYSKKEILEMYMNQIYFGQGAYGIQTAAKTYFDRDVNDLTLAQCAMLAGLPKSPNYYSPFNNLEEAKSRKNVVLQMAKYGYITSDQAAEAKNADLHLSHNKQTAENSESESFIDYVSQLVAAKYGDDALYKEGLKIYTTLDTEKQHAAVQAMKNLPDNYTDKNGLTQPQGALVSIDPRNGHILAMVGG
;
A
#
# COMPACT_ATOMS: atom_id res chain seq x y z
N SER A 1 18.97 11.77 -2.86
CA SER A 1 17.58 11.74 -3.39
C SER A 1 17.56 12.08 -4.87
N SER A 2 16.85 11.33 -5.66
CA SER A 2 16.72 11.54 -7.10
C SER A 2 15.50 12.40 -7.42
N GLN A 3 15.60 13.16 -8.52
CA GLN A 3 14.54 14.07 -8.96
C GLN A 3 13.89 13.54 -10.24
N VAL A 4 12.57 13.56 -10.30
CA VAL A 4 11.79 13.13 -11.46
C VAL A 4 11.20 14.38 -12.15
N PHE A 5 11.43 14.48 -13.44
CA PHE A 5 11.00 15.60 -14.27
C PHE A 5 10.01 15.14 -15.35
N ASP A 6 9.07 16.00 -15.70
CA ASP A 6 8.13 15.75 -16.81
C ASP A 6 8.81 15.96 -18.18
N SER A 7 8.04 15.77 -19.24
CA SER A 7 8.51 15.93 -20.63
C SER A 7 8.95 17.36 -21.01
N HIS A 8 8.59 18.34 -20.18
CA HIS A 8 8.98 19.76 -20.34
C HIS A 8 10.10 20.17 -19.38
N GLY A 9 10.67 19.23 -18.61
CA GLY A 9 11.73 19.49 -17.64
C GLY A 9 11.25 20.13 -16.34
N ARG A 10 9.93 20.13 -16.07
CA ARG A 10 9.39 20.59 -14.78
C ARG A 10 9.53 19.49 -13.75
N LEU A 11 9.93 19.85 -12.53
CA LEU A 11 10.05 18.89 -11.43
C LEU A 11 8.66 18.36 -11.04
N ILE A 12 8.47 17.04 -11.12
CA ILE A 12 7.26 16.37 -10.65
C ILE A 12 7.41 16.02 -9.17
N THR A 13 8.50 15.35 -8.83
CA THR A 13 8.76 14.91 -7.44
C THR A 13 10.23 14.67 -7.19
N THR A 14 10.59 14.55 -5.92
CA THR A 14 11.90 14.09 -5.49
C THR A 14 11.76 12.76 -4.78
N LEU A 15 12.45 11.74 -5.29
CA LEU A 15 12.52 10.42 -4.67
C LEU A 15 13.57 10.45 -3.57
N HIS A 16 13.13 10.32 -2.34
CA HIS A 16 14.04 10.31 -1.19
C HIS A 16 14.41 8.86 -0.86
N SER A 17 15.70 8.62 -0.62
CA SER A 17 16.14 7.41 0.05
C SER A 17 15.67 7.43 1.51
N ASP A 18 16.04 6.46 2.29
CA ASP A 18 15.83 6.21 3.71
C ASP A 18 15.43 7.39 4.65
N GLN A 19 15.48 8.64 4.17
CA GLN A 19 15.01 9.81 4.95
C GLN A 19 13.52 9.77 5.26
N ASN A 20 12.72 8.99 4.48
CA ASN A 20 11.30 8.74 4.77
C ASN A 20 11.06 7.39 5.47
N ARG A 21 12.12 6.64 5.82
CA ARG A 21 12.00 5.46 6.67
C ARG A 21 12.40 5.85 8.08
N LEU A 22 11.44 5.91 8.94
CA LEU A 22 11.64 6.07 10.37
C LEU A 22 11.41 4.70 11.03
N PRO A 23 12.47 3.87 11.18
CA PRO A 23 12.32 2.57 11.79
C PRO A 23 11.86 2.73 13.23
N ILE A 24 10.95 1.87 13.66
CA ILE A 24 10.41 1.87 15.00
C ILE A 24 10.51 0.48 15.61
N ASP A 25 10.86 0.43 16.88
CA ASP A 25 10.79 -0.79 17.69
C ASP A 25 9.31 -1.18 17.88
N ILE A 26 8.99 -2.45 17.65
CA ILE A 26 7.64 -3.00 17.77
C ILE A 26 7.04 -2.78 19.18
N ASN A 27 7.87 -2.67 20.21
CA ASN A 27 7.42 -2.39 21.57
C ASN A 27 6.83 -0.98 21.73
N LYS A 28 7.14 -0.07 20.81
CA LYS A 28 6.57 1.29 20.74
C LYS A 28 5.34 1.36 19.85
N VAL A 29 5.03 0.30 19.10
CA VAL A 29 3.85 0.23 18.25
C VAL A 29 2.64 -0.19 19.09
N PRO A 30 1.53 0.56 19.11
CA PRO A 30 0.34 0.20 19.88
C PRO A 30 -0.17 -1.21 19.53
N ALA A 31 -0.63 -1.95 20.54
CA ALA A 31 -1.19 -3.29 20.33
C ALA A 31 -2.37 -3.28 19.33
N ASN A 32 -3.22 -2.25 19.37
CA ASN A 32 -4.31 -2.08 18.43
C ASN A 32 -3.83 -2.01 16.97
N LEU A 33 -2.70 -1.37 16.72
CA LEU A 33 -2.14 -1.28 15.38
C LEU A 33 -1.54 -2.62 14.93
N GLN A 34 -0.79 -3.32 15.81
CA GLN A 34 -0.27 -4.65 15.53
C GLN A 34 -1.42 -5.62 15.21
N ASN A 35 -2.45 -5.64 16.05
CA ASN A 35 -3.64 -6.47 15.88
C ASN A 35 -4.44 -6.13 14.62
N ALA A 36 -4.49 -4.84 14.23
CA ALA A 36 -5.15 -4.41 13.01
C ALA A 36 -4.46 -5.00 11.75
N PHE A 37 -3.13 -5.01 11.72
CA PHE A 37 -2.36 -5.66 10.63
C PHE A 37 -2.60 -7.17 10.60
N ILE A 38 -2.53 -7.83 11.75
CA ILE A 38 -2.77 -9.28 11.86
C ILE A 38 -4.19 -9.61 11.38
N ALA A 39 -5.18 -8.86 11.82
CA ALA A 39 -6.57 -9.10 11.43
C ALA A 39 -6.83 -8.82 9.95
N ALA A 40 -6.16 -7.81 9.37
CA ALA A 40 -6.34 -7.40 7.98
C ALA A 40 -5.65 -8.32 6.98
N GLU A 41 -4.43 -8.74 7.29
CA GLU A 41 -3.53 -9.40 6.35
C GLU A 41 -3.34 -10.90 6.65
N ASP A 42 -3.31 -11.28 7.93
CA ASP A 42 -2.95 -12.64 8.34
C ASP A 42 -3.50 -12.98 9.73
N ASN A 43 -4.79 -13.23 9.82
CA ASN A 43 -5.47 -13.43 11.10
C ASN A 43 -5.01 -14.67 11.90
N ARG A 44 -4.20 -15.53 11.29
CA ARG A 44 -3.58 -16.71 11.93
C ARG A 44 -2.07 -16.59 12.06
N PHE A 45 -1.55 -15.37 12.01
CA PHE A 45 -0.10 -15.09 12.00
C PHE A 45 0.68 -15.85 13.07
N TYR A 46 0.15 -16.00 14.27
CA TYR A 46 0.81 -16.71 15.37
C TYR A 46 0.64 -18.23 15.33
N GLU A 47 -0.17 -18.77 14.41
CA GLU A 47 -0.51 -20.20 14.36
C GLU A 47 0.26 -20.99 13.28
N HIS A 48 0.87 -20.31 12.34
CA HIS A 48 1.60 -20.93 11.22
C HIS A 48 3.09 -20.60 11.23
N ILE A 49 3.85 -21.30 10.40
CA ILE A 49 5.31 -21.21 10.25
C ILE A 49 5.72 -20.53 8.93
N GLY A 50 5.11 -19.42 8.59
CA GLY A 50 5.41 -18.63 7.37
C GLY A 50 4.47 -18.88 6.21
N ILE A 51 3.83 -20.04 6.13
CA ILE A 51 2.79 -20.40 5.16
C ILE A 51 1.55 -20.82 5.93
N ASP A 52 0.38 -20.35 5.53
CA ASP A 52 -0.92 -20.76 6.10
C ASP A 52 -1.74 -21.59 5.10
N PRO A 53 -1.61 -22.94 5.07
CA PRO A 53 -2.39 -23.76 4.15
C PRO A 53 -3.90 -23.66 4.38
N ILE A 54 -4.33 -23.47 5.64
CA ILE A 54 -5.74 -23.33 5.99
C ILE A 54 -6.27 -21.96 5.48
N GLY A 55 -5.49 -20.91 5.63
CA GLY A 55 -5.81 -19.58 5.09
C GLY A 55 -5.91 -19.60 3.56
N ILE A 56 -5.00 -20.30 2.88
CA ILE A 56 -5.04 -20.49 1.42
C ILE A 56 -6.34 -21.21 1.00
N LEU A 57 -6.66 -22.32 1.65
CA LEU A 57 -7.89 -23.06 1.35
C LEU A 57 -9.13 -22.22 1.59
N ARG A 58 -9.19 -21.49 2.70
CA ARG A 58 -10.29 -20.56 3.01
C ARG A 58 -10.41 -19.46 1.95
N ALA A 59 -9.30 -18.86 1.53
CA ALA A 59 -9.29 -17.84 0.49
C ALA A 59 -9.83 -18.39 -0.84
N ILE A 60 -9.44 -19.59 -1.24
CA ILE A 60 -9.96 -20.25 -2.45
C ILE A 60 -11.48 -20.42 -2.36
N VAL A 61 -11.99 -20.98 -1.26
CA VAL A 61 -13.44 -21.18 -1.07
C VAL A 61 -14.18 -19.85 -1.10
N THR A 62 -13.68 -18.84 -0.38
CA THR A 62 -14.30 -17.50 -0.33
C THR A 62 -14.33 -16.83 -1.70
N ASN A 63 -13.25 -16.92 -2.47
CA ASN A 63 -13.17 -16.33 -3.81
C ASN A 63 -14.08 -17.04 -4.81
N LEU A 64 -14.25 -18.35 -4.71
CA LEU A 64 -15.18 -19.13 -5.52
C LEU A 64 -16.65 -18.78 -5.21
N THR A 65 -16.98 -18.63 -3.92
CA THR A 65 -18.37 -18.32 -3.50
C THR A 65 -18.78 -16.88 -3.80
N ASN A 66 -17.84 -15.92 -3.74
CA ASN A 66 -18.11 -14.50 -3.94
C ASN A 66 -17.89 -14.02 -5.39
N ARG A 67 -17.56 -14.92 -6.33
CA ARG A 67 -17.27 -14.60 -7.74
C ARG A 67 -16.26 -13.45 -7.92
N GLY A 68 -15.25 -13.39 -7.06
CA GLY A 68 -14.18 -12.35 -7.15
C GLY A 68 -13.08 -12.57 -6.11
N ILE A 69 -11.97 -11.83 -6.25
CA ILE A 69 -10.85 -11.90 -5.30
C ILE A 69 -11.22 -11.08 -4.05
N ALA A 70 -11.91 -11.71 -3.12
CA ALA A 70 -12.36 -11.09 -1.88
C ALA A 70 -11.29 -11.17 -0.77
N GLN A 71 -10.49 -12.25 -0.74
CA GLN A 71 -9.49 -12.50 0.30
C GLN A 71 -8.16 -12.98 -0.29
N GLY A 72 -7.04 -12.42 0.20
CA GLY A 72 -5.70 -12.87 -0.10
C GLY A 72 -5.31 -14.08 0.77
N GLY A 73 -4.53 -15.00 0.20
CA GLY A 73 -4.01 -16.18 0.92
C GLY A 73 -2.53 -16.09 1.26
N SER A 74 -1.87 -14.93 1.11
CA SER A 74 -0.47 -14.74 1.44
C SER A 74 -0.33 -14.28 2.89
N THR A 75 0.61 -14.85 3.63
CA THR A 75 0.91 -14.46 5.01
C THR A 75 1.72 -13.16 5.08
N ILE A 76 1.78 -12.54 6.27
CA ILE A 76 2.68 -11.40 6.54
C ILE A 76 4.13 -11.76 6.22
N THR A 77 4.58 -12.95 6.60
CA THR A 77 5.96 -13.41 6.35
C THR A 77 6.23 -13.58 4.84
N GLN A 78 5.27 -14.09 4.07
CA GLN A 78 5.39 -14.16 2.61
C GLN A 78 5.43 -12.76 1.96
N GLN A 79 4.64 -11.82 2.45
CA GLN A 79 4.67 -10.43 1.98
C GLN A 79 6.02 -9.76 2.31
N LEU A 80 6.56 -10.00 3.51
CA LEU A 80 7.90 -9.53 3.90
C LEU A 80 8.97 -10.10 2.96
N ALA A 81 8.96 -11.42 2.73
CA ALA A 81 9.89 -12.10 1.83
C ALA A 81 9.84 -11.50 0.41
N LYS A 82 8.62 -11.28 -0.11
CA LYS A 82 8.40 -10.64 -1.41
C LYS A 82 8.99 -9.23 -1.48
N ASN A 83 8.68 -8.40 -0.50
CA ASN A 83 9.06 -6.98 -0.52
C ASN A 83 10.55 -6.75 -0.27
N ALA A 84 11.21 -7.63 0.48
CA ALA A 84 12.61 -7.47 0.87
C ALA A 84 13.60 -8.12 -0.11
N PHE A 85 13.21 -9.23 -0.79
CA PHE A 85 14.18 -10.10 -1.46
C PHE A 85 13.81 -10.52 -2.88
N LEU A 86 12.60 -10.25 -3.37
CA LEU A 86 12.13 -10.79 -4.64
C LEU A 86 11.73 -9.70 -5.64
N SER A 87 11.84 -10.02 -6.94
CA SER A 87 11.36 -9.17 -8.02
C SER A 87 9.81 -9.07 -8.02
N GLN A 88 9.27 -8.03 -8.63
CA GLN A 88 7.81 -7.79 -8.73
C GLN A 88 7.12 -8.70 -9.76
N GLU A 89 7.86 -9.57 -10.49
CA GLU A 89 7.27 -10.48 -11.47
C GLU A 89 6.30 -11.48 -10.81
N GLN A 90 5.14 -11.67 -11.42
CA GLN A 90 4.13 -12.60 -10.91
C GLN A 90 4.26 -13.97 -11.59
N THR A 91 5.26 -14.75 -11.21
CA THR A 91 5.49 -16.09 -11.73
C THR A 91 5.29 -17.15 -10.65
N LEU A 92 4.93 -18.39 -11.07
CA LEU A 92 4.87 -19.52 -10.14
C LEU A 92 6.23 -19.78 -9.46
N LYS A 93 7.33 -19.64 -10.20
CA LYS A 93 8.69 -19.76 -9.68
C LYS A 93 8.92 -18.80 -8.52
N ARG A 94 8.56 -17.52 -8.72
CA ARG A 94 8.67 -16.50 -7.67
C ARG A 94 7.80 -16.87 -6.44
N LYS A 95 6.59 -17.38 -6.66
CA LYS A 95 5.70 -17.74 -5.53
C LYS A 95 6.27 -18.91 -4.71
N VAL A 96 6.96 -19.85 -5.33
CA VAL A 96 7.70 -20.92 -4.63
C VAL A 96 8.88 -20.33 -3.84
N GLN A 97 9.66 -19.44 -4.44
CA GLN A 97 10.76 -18.75 -3.75
C GLN A 97 10.29 -17.95 -2.55
N GLU A 98 9.17 -17.22 -2.68
CA GLU A 98 8.51 -16.50 -1.59
C GLU A 98 8.15 -17.43 -0.42
N ALA A 99 7.58 -18.59 -0.72
CA ALA A 99 7.23 -19.58 0.29
C ALA A 99 8.48 -20.15 1.00
N MET A 100 9.54 -20.47 0.27
CA MET A 100 10.80 -20.97 0.83
C MET A 100 11.46 -19.92 1.73
N LEU A 101 11.55 -18.67 1.28
CA LEU A 101 12.08 -17.55 2.06
C LEU A 101 11.24 -17.28 3.31
N ALA A 102 9.93 -17.39 3.22
CA ALA A 102 9.05 -17.23 4.37
C ALA A 102 9.34 -18.29 5.46
N LEU A 103 9.58 -19.53 5.08
CA LEU A 103 9.98 -20.60 6.03
C LEU A 103 11.37 -20.32 6.65
N GLU A 104 12.33 -19.83 5.86
CA GLU A 104 13.64 -19.44 6.38
C GLU A 104 13.56 -18.25 7.38
N ILE A 105 12.76 -17.25 7.07
CA ILE A 105 12.55 -16.11 7.95
C ILE A 105 11.94 -16.56 9.28
N GLU A 106 10.91 -17.39 9.24
CA GLU A 106 10.27 -17.94 10.46
C GLU A 106 11.19 -18.86 11.28
N HIS A 107 12.18 -19.48 10.63
CA HIS A 107 13.19 -20.27 11.35
C HIS A 107 14.21 -19.38 12.07
N LYS A 108 14.51 -18.21 11.53
CA LYS A 108 15.54 -17.29 12.03
C LYS A 108 15.05 -16.23 13.00
N TYR A 109 13.81 -15.80 12.86
CA TYR A 109 13.23 -14.67 13.57
C TYR A 109 11.95 -15.05 14.30
N SER A 110 11.72 -14.45 15.45
CA SER A 110 10.45 -14.57 16.17
C SER A 110 9.32 -13.85 15.43
N LYS A 111 8.08 -14.23 15.69
CA LYS A 111 6.89 -13.56 15.14
C LYS A 111 6.91 -12.05 15.37
N LYS A 112 7.39 -11.63 16.51
CA LYS A 112 7.49 -10.22 16.88
C LYS A 112 8.50 -9.47 16.01
N GLU A 113 9.67 -10.04 15.77
CA GLU A 113 10.68 -9.49 14.88
C GLU A 113 10.20 -9.45 13.42
N ILE A 114 9.49 -10.49 12.98
CA ILE A 114 8.90 -10.55 11.63
C ILE A 114 7.87 -9.43 11.45
N LEU A 115 7.00 -9.22 12.43
CA LEU A 115 6.01 -8.14 12.39
C LEU A 115 6.68 -6.77 12.39
N GLU A 116 7.74 -6.58 13.17
CA GLU A 116 8.56 -5.36 13.20
C GLU A 116 9.17 -5.06 11.83
N MET A 117 9.84 -6.05 11.25
CA MET A 117 10.43 -5.91 9.91
C MET A 117 9.37 -5.58 8.86
N TYR A 118 8.23 -6.27 8.90
CA TYR A 118 7.11 -6.02 8.00
C TYR A 118 6.60 -4.59 8.11
N MET A 119 6.27 -4.13 9.33
CA MET A 119 5.73 -2.79 9.57
C MET A 119 6.73 -1.68 9.23
N ASN A 120 8.03 -1.94 9.30
CA ASN A 120 9.08 -0.99 8.96
C ASN A 120 9.40 -0.94 7.45
N GLN A 121 9.00 -1.94 6.67
CA GLN A 121 9.37 -2.03 5.25
C GLN A 121 8.21 -1.75 4.29
N ILE A 122 6.99 -2.03 4.70
CA ILE A 122 5.85 -2.01 3.81
C ILE A 122 5.55 -0.58 3.30
N TYR A 123 5.09 -0.51 2.06
CA TYR A 123 4.67 0.73 1.42
C TYR A 123 3.22 1.06 1.76
N PHE A 124 2.96 2.31 2.10
CA PHE A 124 1.65 2.81 2.52
C PHE A 124 1.02 3.83 1.56
N GLY A 125 1.61 4.03 0.39
CA GLY A 125 1.23 5.13 -0.50
C GLY A 125 1.89 6.46 -0.12
N GLN A 126 1.75 7.47 -0.98
CA GLN A 126 2.27 8.82 -0.74
C GLN A 126 3.78 8.86 -0.45
N GLY A 127 4.56 7.93 -1.01
CA GLY A 127 5.99 7.82 -0.74
C GLY A 127 6.35 7.36 0.68
N ALA A 128 5.36 6.90 1.47
CA ALA A 128 5.57 6.50 2.85
C ALA A 128 5.94 5.01 2.95
N TYR A 129 7.18 4.73 3.28
CA TYR A 129 7.68 3.39 3.61
C TYR A 129 7.85 3.25 5.11
N GLY A 130 7.25 2.22 5.70
CA GLY A 130 7.23 1.97 7.12
C GLY A 130 6.14 2.74 7.87
N ILE A 131 5.70 2.14 8.98
CA ILE A 131 4.51 2.56 9.73
C ILE A 131 4.67 3.92 10.40
N GLN A 132 5.86 4.25 10.91
CA GLN A 132 6.11 5.54 11.55
C GLN A 132 6.04 6.68 10.53
N THR A 133 6.63 6.45 9.34
CA THR A 133 6.54 7.41 8.23
C THR A 133 5.10 7.59 7.78
N ALA A 134 4.34 6.49 7.66
CA ALA A 134 2.93 6.55 7.30
C ALA A 134 2.10 7.34 8.34
N ALA A 135 2.34 7.14 9.64
CA ALA A 135 1.67 7.88 10.71
C ALA A 135 1.93 9.39 10.59
N LYS A 136 3.17 9.79 10.29
CA LYS A 136 3.54 11.20 10.04
C LYS A 136 2.89 11.74 8.76
N THR A 137 2.93 10.97 7.67
CA THR A 137 2.39 11.40 6.37
C THR A 137 0.89 11.64 6.44
N TYR A 138 0.14 10.69 6.98
CA TYR A 138 -1.32 10.75 6.97
C TYR A 138 -1.93 11.56 8.11
N PHE A 139 -1.29 11.61 9.28
CA PHE A 139 -1.88 12.17 10.49
C PHE A 139 -1.01 13.21 11.20
N ASP A 140 0.24 13.41 10.75
CA ASP A 140 1.26 14.23 11.43
C ASP A 140 1.45 13.84 12.90
N ARG A 141 1.39 12.53 13.19
CA ARG A 141 1.50 11.94 14.52
C ARG A 141 2.60 10.91 14.60
N ASP A 142 3.06 10.66 15.81
CA ASP A 142 3.86 9.47 16.09
C ASP A 142 2.96 8.24 16.17
N VAL A 143 3.50 7.07 15.81
CA VAL A 143 2.72 5.83 15.73
C VAL A 143 2.07 5.44 17.06
N ASN A 144 2.71 5.78 18.19
CA ASN A 144 2.19 5.51 19.54
C ASN A 144 1.00 6.41 19.93
N ASP A 145 0.77 7.52 19.21
CA ASP A 145 -0.32 8.47 19.47
C ASP A 145 -1.53 8.27 18.55
N LEU A 146 -1.52 7.19 17.76
CA LEU A 146 -2.61 6.90 16.83
C LEU A 146 -3.87 6.41 17.56
N THR A 147 -5.01 6.93 17.14
CA THR A 147 -6.32 6.42 17.55
C THR A 147 -6.60 5.06 16.92
N LEU A 148 -7.57 4.31 17.45
CA LEU A 148 -7.99 3.04 16.87
C LEU A 148 -8.45 3.18 15.41
N ALA A 149 -9.16 4.27 15.09
CA ALA A 149 -9.59 4.55 13.71
C ALA A 149 -8.41 4.77 12.76
N GLN A 150 -7.38 5.48 13.22
CA GLN A 150 -6.14 5.72 12.47
C GLN A 150 -5.33 4.43 12.31
N CYS A 151 -5.23 3.61 13.35
CA CYS A 151 -4.61 2.28 13.29
C CYS A 151 -5.29 1.38 12.24
N ALA A 152 -6.61 1.33 12.26
CA ALA A 152 -7.39 0.54 11.29
C ALA A 152 -7.25 1.09 9.86
N MET A 153 -7.15 2.42 9.69
CA MET A 153 -6.89 3.05 8.41
C MET A 153 -5.54 2.60 7.85
N LEU A 154 -4.45 2.78 8.60
CA LEU A 154 -3.11 2.40 8.14
C LEU A 154 -3.00 0.91 7.83
N ALA A 155 -3.57 0.04 8.67
CA ALA A 155 -3.56 -1.40 8.42
C ALA A 155 -4.37 -1.82 7.18
N GLY A 156 -5.25 -0.96 6.69
CA GLY A 156 -6.01 -1.17 5.46
C GLY A 156 -5.27 -0.84 4.18
N LEU A 157 -4.27 0.05 4.23
CA LEU A 157 -3.58 0.59 3.05
C LEU A 157 -2.77 -0.44 2.25
N PRO A 158 -2.03 -1.39 2.87
CA PRO A 158 -1.11 -2.26 2.14
C PRO A 158 -1.74 -3.11 1.04
N LYS A 159 -3.04 -3.37 1.11
CA LYS A 159 -3.77 -4.11 0.08
C LYS A 159 -3.73 -3.42 -1.30
N SER A 160 -3.86 -2.09 -1.32
CA SER A 160 -3.71 -1.23 -2.50
C SER A 160 -3.43 0.20 -2.02
N PRO A 161 -2.16 0.55 -1.75
CA PRO A 161 -1.80 1.77 -1.03
C PRO A 161 -2.28 3.06 -1.69
N ASN A 162 -2.19 3.13 -3.03
CA ASN A 162 -2.61 4.31 -3.77
C ASN A 162 -4.14 4.42 -3.84
N TYR A 163 -4.82 3.28 -4.06
CA TYR A 163 -6.28 3.26 -4.16
C TYR A 163 -6.96 3.55 -2.83
N TYR A 164 -6.48 2.97 -1.73
CA TYR A 164 -7.02 3.19 -0.38
C TYR A 164 -6.43 4.40 0.33
N SER A 165 -5.55 5.16 -0.30
CA SER A 165 -5.05 6.41 0.27
C SER A 165 -6.22 7.39 0.52
N PRO A 166 -6.39 7.88 1.75
CA PRO A 166 -7.47 8.83 2.07
C PRO A 166 -7.31 10.18 1.36
N PHE A 167 -6.12 10.49 0.86
CA PHE A 167 -5.87 11.68 0.05
C PHE A 167 -6.37 11.51 -1.38
N ASN A 168 -6.41 10.28 -1.90
CA ASN A 168 -6.88 9.97 -3.24
C ASN A 168 -8.36 9.60 -3.25
N ASN A 169 -8.79 8.70 -2.34
CA ASN A 169 -10.13 8.13 -2.28
C ASN A 169 -10.61 7.99 -0.84
N LEU A 170 -11.09 9.08 -0.24
CA LEU A 170 -11.46 9.10 1.18
C LEU A 170 -12.55 8.07 1.54
N GLU A 171 -13.54 7.89 0.68
CA GLU A 171 -14.65 6.95 0.95
C GLU A 171 -14.18 5.50 0.87
N GLU A 172 -13.31 5.16 -0.07
CA GLU A 172 -12.71 3.83 -0.17
C GLU A 172 -11.79 3.54 1.02
N ALA A 173 -11.02 4.55 1.44
CA ALA A 173 -10.21 4.47 2.65
C ALA A 173 -11.07 4.20 3.89
N LYS A 174 -12.18 4.90 4.06
CA LYS A 174 -13.15 4.68 5.14
C LYS A 174 -13.78 3.29 5.06
N SER A 175 -14.19 2.86 3.86
CA SER A 175 -14.72 1.52 3.63
C SER A 175 -13.71 0.45 4.03
N ARG A 176 -12.46 0.57 3.59
CA ARG A 176 -11.39 -0.36 3.94
C ARG A 176 -11.06 -0.34 5.44
N LYS A 177 -11.04 0.83 6.09
CA LYS A 177 -10.93 0.97 7.56
C LYS A 177 -12.01 0.14 8.27
N ASN A 178 -13.25 0.22 7.80
CA ASN A 178 -14.36 -0.52 8.40
C ASN A 178 -14.19 -2.05 8.25
N VAL A 179 -13.56 -2.52 7.17
CA VAL A 179 -13.19 -3.93 7.02
C VAL A 179 -12.16 -4.32 8.08
N VAL A 180 -11.15 -3.49 8.33
CA VAL A 180 -10.14 -3.76 9.36
C VAL A 180 -10.74 -3.75 10.76
N LEU A 181 -11.72 -2.91 11.05
CA LEU A 181 -12.42 -2.90 12.33
C LEU A 181 -13.18 -4.21 12.62
N GLN A 182 -13.36 -5.10 11.64
CA GLN A 182 -13.83 -6.46 11.88
C GLN A 182 -12.87 -7.30 12.74
N MET A 183 -11.69 -6.77 13.11
CA MET A 183 -10.82 -7.34 14.15
C MET A 183 -11.55 -7.58 15.48
N ALA A 184 -12.68 -6.91 15.70
CA ALA A 184 -13.61 -7.23 16.80
C ALA A 184 -14.09 -8.69 16.78
N LYS A 185 -14.25 -9.30 15.60
CA LYS A 185 -14.62 -10.71 15.44
C LYS A 185 -13.58 -11.69 15.97
N TYR A 186 -12.33 -11.23 16.04
CA TYR A 186 -11.20 -12.01 16.56
C TYR A 186 -10.88 -11.69 18.02
N GLY A 187 -11.71 -10.84 18.68
CA GLY A 187 -11.55 -10.48 20.08
C GLY A 187 -10.44 -9.47 20.37
N TYR A 188 -9.87 -8.84 19.35
CA TYR A 188 -8.81 -7.83 19.52
C TYR A 188 -9.34 -6.50 20.08
N ILE A 189 -10.59 -6.19 19.79
CA ILE A 189 -11.32 -5.02 20.31
C ILE A 189 -12.76 -5.42 20.60
N THR A 190 -13.48 -4.59 21.37
CA THR A 190 -14.92 -4.79 21.60
C THR A 190 -15.74 -4.28 20.42
N SER A 191 -17.00 -4.73 20.33
CA SER A 191 -17.94 -4.22 19.31
C SER A 191 -18.20 -2.72 19.46
N ASP A 192 -18.24 -2.22 20.70
CA ASP A 192 -18.44 -0.79 21.00
C ASP A 192 -17.25 0.04 20.51
N GLN A 193 -16.01 -0.42 20.77
CA GLN A 193 -14.80 0.20 20.26
C GLN A 193 -14.77 0.23 18.72
N ALA A 194 -15.21 -0.85 18.07
CA ALA A 194 -15.31 -0.89 16.62
C ALA A 194 -16.35 0.10 16.07
N ALA A 195 -17.52 0.20 16.75
CA ALA A 195 -18.58 1.14 16.36
C ALA A 195 -18.15 2.61 16.53
N GLU A 196 -17.48 2.93 17.64
CA GLU A 196 -16.91 4.25 17.88
C GLU A 196 -15.87 4.61 16.80
N ALA A 197 -14.89 3.75 16.57
CA ALA A 197 -13.83 3.98 15.61
C ALA A 197 -14.35 4.05 14.15
N LYS A 198 -15.47 3.38 13.83
CA LYS A 198 -16.11 3.46 12.51
C LYS A 198 -16.53 4.89 12.19
N ASN A 199 -17.06 5.61 13.15
CA ASN A 199 -17.61 6.96 12.98
C ASN A 199 -16.63 8.08 13.37
N ALA A 200 -15.47 7.72 13.96
CA ALA A 200 -14.48 8.69 14.40
C ALA A 200 -13.86 9.45 13.20
N ASP A 201 -13.62 10.73 13.43
CA ASP A 201 -12.83 11.54 12.51
C ASP A 201 -11.38 11.04 12.47
N LEU A 202 -10.82 10.98 11.27
CA LEU A 202 -9.45 10.53 11.07
C LEU A 202 -8.41 11.61 11.36
N HIS A 203 -8.83 12.90 11.37
CA HIS A 203 -7.93 14.04 11.53
C HIS A 203 -6.70 13.94 10.60
N LEU A 204 -7.01 13.85 9.29
CA LEU A 204 -5.96 13.74 8.27
C LEU A 204 -5.08 14.99 8.28
N SER A 205 -3.79 14.78 8.07
CA SER A 205 -2.81 15.86 7.90
C SER A 205 -3.17 16.72 6.68
N HIS A 206 -3.07 18.04 6.82
CA HIS A 206 -3.26 18.99 5.74
C HIS A 206 -1.98 19.27 4.95
N ASN A 207 -1.00 18.39 5.01
CA ASN A 207 0.29 18.61 4.36
C ASN A 207 0.13 18.63 2.84
N LYS A 208 0.05 19.84 2.28
CA LYS A 208 -0.20 20.17 0.87
C LYS A 208 0.87 19.72 -0.13
N GLN A 209 1.89 18.98 0.29
CA GLN A 209 2.95 18.53 -0.63
C GLN A 209 2.49 17.47 -1.65
N THR A 210 1.23 17.06 -1.61
CA THR A 210 0.78 15.83 -2.25
C THR A 210 -0.28 15.97 -3.35
N ALA A 211 -0.94 17.11 -3.53
CA ALA A 211 -2.03 17.19 -4.51
C ALA A 211 -1.53 17.03 -5.97
N GLU A 212 -0.41 17.67 -6.33
CA GLU A 212 0.18 17.52 -7.66
C GLU A 212 0.95 16.21 -7.82
N ASN A 213 1.57 15.72 -6.74
CA ASN A 213 2.28 14.43 -6.75
C ASN A 213 1.32 13.23 -6.79
N SER A 214 0.12 13.33 -6.18
CA SER A 214 -0.86 12.23 -6.16
C SER A 214 -1.40 11.89 -7.54
N GLU A 215 -1.57 12.87 -8.42
CA GLU A 215 -2.07 12.64 -9.78
C GLU A 215 -1.10 11.82 -10.64
N SER A 216 0.21 11.91 -10.38
CA SER A 216 1.26 11.22 -11.14
C SER A 216 1.81 9.98 -10.45
N GLU A 217 1.26 9.57 -9.31
CA GLU A 217 1.83 8.54 -8.46
C GLU A 217 2.00 7.19 -9.18
N SER A 218 0.97 6.73 -9.91
CA SER A 218 1.05 5.48 -10.69
C SER A 218 2.16 5.51 -11.74
N PHE A 219 2.36 6.68 -12.38
CA PHE A 219 3.43 6.85 -13.34
C PHE A 219 4.81 6.90 -12.67
N ILE A 220 4.93 7.58 -11.55
CA ILE A 220 6.18 7.69 -10.78
C ILE A 220 6.58 6.32 -10.25
N ASP A 221 5.64 5.52 -9.74
CA ASP A 221 5.88 4.15 -9.30
C ASP A 221 6.38 3.27 -10.46
N TYR A 222 5.76 3.37 -11.61
CA TYR A 222 6.20 2.65 -12.80
C TYR A 222 7.63 3.03 -13.23
N VAL A 223 7.93 4.33 -13.29
CA VAL A 223 9.27 4.84 -13.62
C VAL A 223 10.29 4.39 -12.57
N SER A 224 9.94 4.46 -11.29
CA SER A 224 10.81 4.03 -10.18
C SER A 224 11.17 2.55 -10.30
N GLN A 225 10.21 1.68 -10.63
CA GLN A 225 10.45 0.25 -10.87
C GLN A 225 11.40 0.02 -12.05
N LEU A 226 11.22 0.76 -13.15
CA LEU A 226 12.11 0.64 -14.33
C LEU A 226 13.54 1.09 -14.01
N VAL A 227 13.69 2.20 -13.29
CA VAL A 227 15.01 2.74 -12.91
C VAL A 227 15.68 1.80 -11.91
N ALA A 228 14.95 1.33 -10.89
CA ALA A 228 15.47 0.37 -9.91
C ALA A 228 15.90 -0.95 -10.56
N ALA A 229 15.09 -1.48 -11.49
CA ALA A 229 15.45 -2.70 -12.24
C ALA A 229 16.71 -2.56 -13.08
N LYS A 230 16.97 -1.35 -13.61
CA LYS A 230 18.11 -1.09 -14.51
C LYS A 230 19.37 -0.67 -13.76
N TYR A 231 19.24 0.13 -12.72
CA TYR A 231 20.36 0.80 -12.04
C TYR A 231 20.50 0.42 -10.56
N GLY A 232 19.53 -0.30 -10.02
CA GLY A 232 19.45 -0.65 -8.59
C GLY A 232 18.77 0.42 -7.72
N ASP A 233 18.29 -0.01 -6.55
CA ASP A 233 17.59 0.87 -5.60
C ASP A 233 18.52 1.97 -5.04
N ASP A 234 19.78 1.66 -4.84
CA ASP A 234 20.77 2.63 -4.34
C ASP A 234 20.96 3.80 -5.32
N ALA A 235 21.04 3.52 -6.61
CA ALA A 235 21.10 4.56 -7.64
C ALA A 235 19.83 5.42 -7.63
N LEU A 236 18.65 4.77 -7.57
CA LEU A 236 17.36 5.45 -7.57
C LEU A 236 17.21 6.39 -6.37
N TYR A 237 17.59 5.96 -5.17
CA TYR A 237 17.26 6.70 -3.96
C TYR A 237 18.43 7.48 -3.33
N LYS A 238 19.70 7.06 -3.55
CA LYS A 238 20.87 7.61 -2.85
C LYS A 238 21.78 8.47 -3.73
N GLU A 239 21.94 8.14 -5.02
CA GLU A 239 22.94 8.76 -5.88
C GLU A 239 22.51 10.11 -6.48
N GLY A 240 21.28 10.54 -6.30
CA GLY A 240 20.81 11.84 -6.75
C GLY A 240 20.60 11.94 -8.25
N LEU A 241 20.00 10.92 -8.86
CA LEU A 241 19.71 10.93 -10.29
C LEU A 241 18.74 12.05 -10.67
N LYS A 242 18.90 12.57 -11.89
CA LYS A 242 17.90 13.39 -12.57
C LYS A 242 17.21 12.51 -13.61
N ILE A 243 15.95 12.16 -13.34
CA ILE A 243 15.16 11.25 -14.15
C ILE A 243 14.19 12.08 -15.00
N TYR A 244 14.49 12.21 -16.27
CA TYR A 244 13.63 12.89 -17.24
C TYR A 244 12.69 11.87 -17.85
N THR A 245 11.38 12.15 -17.76
CA THR A 245 10.34 11.22 -18.19
C THR A 245 9.56 11.76 -19.39
N THR A 246 8.69 10.95 -19.92
CA THR A 246 7.78 11.30 -21.02
C THR A 246 6.44 11.83 -20.51
N LEU A 247 6.22 11.92 -19.21
CA LEU A 247 4.96 12.40 -18.65
C LEU A 247 4.66 13.83 -19.11
N ASP A 248 3.45 14.01 -19.57
CA ASP A 248 2.87 15.34 -19.86
C ASP A 248 1.86 15.64 -18.72
N THR A 249 2.20 16.57 -17.86
CA THR A 249 1.41 16.85 -16.66
C THR A 249 0.01 17.37 -16.98
N GLU A 250 -0.20 18.05 -18.10
CA GLU A 250 -1.54 18.51 -18.53
C GLU A 250 -2.39 17.32 -18.98
N LYS A 251 -1.81 16.39 -19.74
CA LYS A 251 -2.50 15.16 -20.15
C LYS A 251 -2.74 14.23 -18.96
N GLN A 252 -1.82 14.19 -18.01
CA GLN A 252 -1.99 13.45 -16.75
C GLN A 252 -3.18 13.99 -15.96
N HIS A 253 -3.28 15.30 -15.80
CA HIS A 253 -4.43 15.92 -15.15
C HIS A 253 -5.75 15.59 -15.87
N ALA A 254 -5.78 15.73 -17.20
CA ALA A 254 -6.95 15.39 -18.00
C ALA A 254 -7.35 13.90 -17.85
N ALA A 255 -6.36 13.01 -17.82
CA ALA A 255 -6.59 11.57 -17.60
C ALA A 255 -7.19 11.29 -16.21
N VAL A 256 -6.68 11.93 -15.17
CA VAL A 256 -7.24 11.81 -13.80
C VAL A 256 -8.68 12.31 -13.75
N GLN A 257 -8.98 13.45 -14.37
CA GLN A 257 -10.35 13.96 -14.42
C GLN A 257 -11.29 13.03 -15.21
N ALA A 258 -10.82 12.45 -16.32
CA ALA A 258 -11.60 11.48 -17.09
C ALA A 258 -11.93 10.22 -16.26
N MET A 259 -10.97 9.74 -15.46
CA MET A 259 -11.17 8.59 -14.59
C MET A 259 -12.15 8.86 -13.43
N LYS A 260 -12.20 10.09 -12.93
CA LYS A 260 -13.20 10.49 -11.91
C LYS A 260 -14.63 10.56 -12.45
N ASN A 261 -14.77 10.76 -13.76
CA ASN A 261 -16.06 10.95 -14.45
C ASN A 261 -16.49 9.70 -15.23
N LEU A 262 -16.08 8.50 -14.81
CA LEU A 262 -16.57 7.26 -15.43
C LEU A 262 -18.09 7.16 -15.32
N PRO A 263 -18.80 6.72 -16.39
CA PRO A 263 -20.25 6.59 -16.38
C PRO A 263 -20.69 5.44 -15.46
N ASP A 264 -21.96 5.51 -15.04
CA ASP A 264 -22.62 4.45 -14.27
C ASP A 264 -21.93 4.10 -12.94
N ASN A 265 -21.40 5.12 -12.25
CA ASN A 265 -20.83 4.93 -10.92
C ASN A 265 -21.85 4.35 -9.95
N TYR A 266 -21.52 3.20 -9.35
CA TYR A 266 -22.30 2.59 -8.27
C TYR A 266 -21.36 2.03 -7.20
N THR A 267 -21.87 1.91 -5.99
CA THR A 267 -21.17 1.22 -4.92
C THR A 267 -21.59 -0.25 -4.89
N ASP A 268 -20.63 -1.17 -5.02
CA ASP A 268 -20.89 -2.59 -4.97
C ASP A 268 -21.21 -3.06 -3.53
N LYS A 269 -21.58 -4.34 -3.40
CA LYS A 269 -21.91 -4.96 -2.10
C LYS A 269 -20.77 -4.97 -1.08
N ASN A 270 -19.54 -4.71 -1.53
CA ASN A 270 -18.34 -4.62 -0.68
C ASN A 270 -18.02 -3.16 -0.30
N GLY A 271 -18.83 -2.20 -0.74
CA GLY A 271 -18.63 -0.78 -0.51
C GLY A 271 -17.62 -0.11 -1.46
N LEU A 272 -17.26 -0.77 -2.57
CA LEU A 272 -16.32 -0.26 -3.55
C LEU A 272 -17.05 0.48 -4.68
N THR A 273 -16.55 1.64 -5.06
CA THR A 273 -17.04 2.38 -6.23
C THR A 273 -16.68 1.64 -7.50
N GLN A 274 -17.66 1.44 -8.36
CA GLN A 274 -17.53 0.78 -9.65
C GLN A 274 -18.05 1.70 -10.76
N PRO A 275 -17.58 1.57 -12.01
CA PRO A 275 -16.51 0.67 -12.45
C PRO A 275 -15.14 1.18 -12.01
N GLN A 276 -14.22 0.24 -11.75
CA GLN A 276 -12.80 0.57 -11.62
C GLN A 276 -12.16 0.56 -13.00
N GLY A 277 -11.13 1.36 -13.20
CA GLY A 277 -10.47 1.46 -14.49
C GLY A 277 -9.03 1.93 -14.38
N ALA A 278 -8.32 1.77 -15.48
CA ALA A 278 -7.00 2.35 -15.69
C ALA A 278 -6.95 3.03 -17.06
N LEU A 279 -6.15 4.08 -17.16
CA LEU A 279 -5.95 4.81 -18.41
C LEU A 279 -4.46 4.96 -18.67
N VAL A 280 -4.03 4.63 -19.89
CA VAL A 280 -2.69 4.91 -20.38
C VAL A 280 -2.80 5.67 -21.70
N SER A 281 -2.20 6.86 -21.76
CA SER A 281 -2.09 7.64 -23.00
C SER A 281 -0.70 7.46 -23.60
N ILE A 282 -0.65 7.02 -24.86
CA ILE A 282 0.60 6.74 -25.58
C ILE A 282 0.66 7.58 -26.86
N ASP A 283 1.80 8.21 -27.13
CA ASP A 283 2.07 8.83 -28.42
C ASP A 283 2.36 7.75 -29.47
N PRO A 284 1.50 7.58 -30.50
CA PRO A 284 1.67 6.50 -31.48
C PRO A 284 2.90 6.66 -32.38
N ARG A 285 3.50 7.84 -32.40
CA ARG A 285 4.68 8.13 -33.26
C ARG A 285 5.98 7.60 -32.66
N ASN A 286 6.07 7.49 -31.34
CA ASN A 286 7.32 7.16 -30.64
C ASN A 286 7.15 6.16 -29.47
N GLY A 287 5.90 5.81 -29.12
CA GLY A 287 5.59 4.90 -28.03
C GLY A 287 5.73 5.51 -26.62
N HIS A 288 5.90 6.82 -26.52
CA HIS A 288 6.04 7.48 -25.23
C HIS A 288 4.72 7.44 -24.44
N ILE A 289 4.78 7.04 -23.18
CA ILE A 289 3.66 7.13 -22.25
C ILE A 289 3.57 8.58 -21.79
N LEU A 290 2.47 9.24 -22.12
CA LEU A 290 2.22 10.66 -21.83
C LEU A 290 1.39 10.85 -20.55
N ALA A 291 0.55 9.89 -20.20
CA ALA A 291 -0.22 9.85 -18.98
C ALA A 291 -0.49 8.40 -18.56
N MET A 292 -0.58 8.18 -17.25
CA MET A 292 -0.91 6.88 -16.67
C MET A 292 -1.69 7.07 -15.38
N VAL A 293 -2.89 6.51 -15.32
CA VAL A 293 -3.78 6.52 -14.15
C VAL A 293 -4.26 5.10 -13.93
N GLY A 294 -4.23 4.65 -12.69
CA GLY A 294 -4.71 3.34 -12.29
C GLY A 294 -4.29 3.03 -10.87
N GLY A 295 -5.00 2.15 -10.20
CA GLY A 295 -4.73 1.84 -8.81
C GLY A 295 -5.10 0.44 -8.43
#